data_8dc0c91af4ca3e262257b32ac017f3d5
#
_entry.id   8dc0c91af4ca3e262257b32ac017f3d5
#
_cell.length_a   1.000
_cell.length_b   1.000
_cell.length_c   1.000
_cell.angle_alpha   90.00
_cell.angle_beta   90.00
_cell.angle_gamma   90.00
#
_symmetry.space_group_name_H-M   'P 1'
#
loop_
_entity.id
_entity.type
_entity.pdbx_description
1 polymer ?
#
loop_
_entity_poly.entity_id
_entity_poly.type
_entity_poly.pdbx_seq_one_letter_code
_entity_poly.pdbx_strand_id
1 'polypeptide(L)'
;MARWLMGGGSLLAALAVLAVSFWAGASSAVDSRDVRTGQALFARNCAACHGDSGRGDGPSAAGFATKPADLTDGRLMNGLPDGFLRSVIENGGPAEGLAPTMPPFKTLLNSAQVGQVVAYVRSLARPAFRADDDRPLVTTPHAPKQPILFNHVVHAGSFQLACQYCHAQARRGTAAGLPSVERCMGCHKIIGAQDNPEIAKIQDYARRGQPIPWVRVFKVPEFTYFPHRPHVRAGVACQTCHGPIERMSVVGAETGRTLPNDLMNLVGLKLAPPKLTMGWCINCHRAQNLRGANAPLDCVICHH
;
A
#
# COMPACT_ATOMS: atom_id res chain seq x y z
N MET A 1 -15.71 54.35 56.77
CA MET A 1 -14.75 53.47 57.49
C MET A 1 -14.49 52.27 56.59
N ALA A 2 -13.22 52.12 56.24
CA ALA A 2 -12.40 50.90 56.03
C ALA A 2 -12.89 49.92 54.93
N ARG A 3 -12.19 49.75 53.84
CA ARG A 3 -10.85 49.20 53.52
C ARG A 3 -10.86 47.70 53.13
N TRP A 4 -10.31 47.46 51.93
CA TRP A 4 -9.49 46.30 51.45
C TRP A 4 -10.25 44.99 51.15
N LEU A 5 -10.06 44.35 49.99
CA LEU A 5 -8.84 43.70 49.50
C LEU A 5 -8.82 43.50 47.99
N MET A 6 -7.76 43.97 47.39
CA MET A 6 -7.30 43.54 46.06
C MET A 6 -6.47 42.29 46.18
N GLY A 7 -6.43 41.51 45.09
CA GLY A 7 -5.20 40.80 44.74
C GLY A 7 -5.30 39.28 44.72
N GLY A 8 -5.24 38.69 43.56
CA GLY A 8 -5.00 37.25 43.44
C GLY A 8 -5.48 36.62 42.10
N GLY A 9 -5.16 37.27 40.99
CA GLY A 9 -5.62 36.69 39.71
C GLY A 9 -4.68 36.87 38.49
N SER A 10 -3.35 36.85 38.73
CA SER A 10 -2.43 37.14 37.61
C SER A 10 -1.20 36.23 37.50
N LEU A 11 -1.15 35.10 38.18
CA LEU A 11 0.00 34.19 38.10
C LEU A 11 -0.27 32.82 37.50
N LEU A 12 -1.52 32.50 37.17
CA LEU A 12 -1.86 31.22 36.53
C LEU A 12 -2.04 31.30 34.98
N ALA A 13 -2.11 32.50 34.42
CA ALA A 13 -2.23 32.69 32.98
C ALA A 13 -0.88 32.67 32.23
N ALA A 14 0.23 32.85 32.92
CA ALA A 14 1.56 32.89 32.27
C ALA A 14 2.22 31.52 32.08
N LEU A 15 1.76 30.46 32.74
CA LEU A 15 2.31 29.11 32.59
C LEU A 15 1.62 28.27 31.49
N ALA A 16 0.46 28.69 31.02
CA ALA A 16 -0.26 27.98 29.93
C ALA A 16 0.23 28.33 28.51
N VAL A 17 0.94 29.46 28.35
CA VAL A 17 1.41 29.91 27.03
C VAL A 17 2.77 29.32 26.64
N LEU A 18 3.55 28.79 27.58
CA LEU A 18 4.85 28.19 27.29
C LEU A 18 4.81 26.69 26.95
N ALA A 19 3.66 26.02 27.12
CA ALA A 19 3.54 24.59 26.83
C ALA A 19 3.06 24.29 25.40
N VAL A 20 2.63 25.29 24.63
CA VAL A 20 2.10 25.08 23.25
C VAL A 20 3.17 25.25 22.17
N SER A 21 4.36 25.73 22.51
CA SER A 21 5.40 26.06 21.51
C SER A 21 6.41 24.93 21.23
N PHE A 22 6.22 23.72 21.73
CA PHE A 22 7.18 22.61 21.53
C PHE A 22 6.65 21.46 20.66
N TRP A 23 5.50 21.62 20.04
CA TRP A 23 4.98 20.67 19.04
C TRP A 23 5.01 21.26 17.64
N ALA A 24 6.06 22.00 17.29
CA ALA A 24 6.34 22.38 15.93
C ALA A 24 7.17 21.26 15.27
N GLY A 25 6.47 20.40 14.52
CA GLY A 25 7.01 19.67 13.37
C GLY A 25 8.42 19.10 13.51
N ALA A 26 8.58 17.91 14.07
CA ALA A 26 9.66 17.04 13.63
C ALA A 26 9.32 16.62 12.18
N SER A 27 9.56 17.51 11.22
CA SER A 27 9.82 17.15 9.83
C SER A 27 11.04 16.23 9.92
N SER A 28 10.88 14.94 9.70
CA SER A 28 11.96 13.97 9.64
C SER A 28 12.75 14.23 8.37
N ALA A 29 13.59 15.29 8.41
CA ALA A 29 14.69 15.40 7.50
C ALA A 29 15.51 14.13 7.69
N VAL A 30 15.66 13.33 6.64
CA VAL A 30 16.49 12.12 6.65
C VAL A 30 17.85 12.53 7.20
N ASP A 31 18.23 11.97 8.35
CA ASP A 31 19.47 12.37 9.02
C ASP A 31 20.64 12.11 8.05
N SER A 32 21.40 13.14 7.77
CA SER A 32 22.57 13.04 6.89
C SER A 32 23.60 12.01 7.38
N ARG A 33 23.57 11.67 8.67
CA ARG A 33 24.38 10.61 9.27
C ARG A 33 23.85 9.24 8.82
N ASP A 34 22.52 9.02 8.83
CA ASP A 34 21.93 7.77 8.39
C ASP A 34 22.19 7.53 6.90
N VAL A 35 22.11 8.56 6.07
CA VAL A 35 22.46 8.47 4.63
C VAL A 35 23.93 8.05 4.44
N ARG A 36 24.88 8.65 5.17
CA ARG A 36 26.31 8.29 5.04
C ARG A 36 26.59 6.86 5.54
N THR A 37 25.97 6.46 6.65
CA THR A 37 26.09 5.08 7.16
C THR A 37 25.46 4.09 6.17
N GLY A 38 24.28 4.43 5.65
CA GLY A 38 23.59 3.65 4.62
C GLY A 38 24.40 3.50 3.35
N GLN A 39 25.09 4.56 2.91
CA GLN A 39 26.02 4.51 1.77
C GLN A 39 27.16 3.52 1.98
N ALA A 40 27.78 3.51 3.17
CA ALA A 40 28.85 2.57 3.49
C ALA A 40 28.34 1.12 3.53
N LEU A 41 27.12 0.89 4.08
CA LEU A 41 26.50 -0.43 4.09
C LEU A 41 26.13 -0.88 2.67
N PHE A 42 25.61 0.03 1.85
CA PHE A 42 25.26 -0.24 0.46
C PHE A 42 26.50 -0.61 -0.38
N ALA A 43 27.57 0.14 -0.27
CA ALA A 43 28.82 -0.14 -0.99
C ALA A 43 29.36 -1.56 -0.67
N ARG A 44 29.25 -1.98 0.58
CA ARG A 44 29.74 -3.29 1.04
C ARG A 44 28.85 -4.45 0.61
N ASN A 45 27.52 -4.28 0.65
CA ASN A 45 26.57 -5.39 0.57
C ASN A 45 25.73 -5.40 -0.71
N CYS A 46 25.57 -4.26 -1.38
CA CYS A 46 24.60 -4.07 -2.46
C CYS A 46 25.24 -3.69 -3.80
N ALA A 47 26.36 -2.93 -3.77
CA ALA A 47 26.98 -2.36 -4.96
C ALA A 47 27.44 -3.41 -5.97
N ALA A 48 27.83 -4.61 -5.53
CA ALA A 48 28.22 -5.70 -6.44
C ALA A 48 27.14 -6.01 -7.48
N CYS A 49 25.87 -5.87 -7.12
CA CYS A 49 24.73 -6.09 -8.03
C CYS A 49 24.12 -4.77 -8.50
N HIS A 50 23.89 -3.82 -7.59
CA HIS A 50 23.21 -2.57 -7.91
C HIS A 50 24.10 -1.47 -8.49
N GLY A 51 25.42 -1.68 -8.53
CA GLY A 51 26.40 -0.65 -8.93
C GLY A 51 26.65 0.39 -7.83
N ASP A 52 27.80 1.04 -7.85
CA ASP A 52 28.16 2.05 -6.85
C ASP A 52 27.19 3.26 -6.85
N SER A 53 26.62 3.56 -8.02
CA SER A 53 25.65 4.63 -8.22
C SER A 53 24.19 4.17 -8.04
N GLY A 54 23.93 2.87 -7.83
CA GLY A 54 22.61 2.29 -7.69
C GLY A 54 21.84 2.10 -9.00
N ARG A 55 22.50 2.10 -10.17
CA ARG A 55 21.85 1.98 -11.49
C ARG A 55 21.54 0.55 -11.94
N GLY A 56 21.80 -0.45 -11.10
CA GLY A 56 21.62 -1.85 -11.47
C GLY A 56 22.70 -2.39 -12.40
N ASP A 57 23.80 -1.71 -12.51
CA ASP A 57 24.93 -1.97 -13.42
C ASP A 57 26.17 -2.54 -12.72
N GLY A 58 26.00 -3.08 -11.52
CA GLY A 58 27.07 -3.70 -10.76
C GLY A 58 27.69 -4.91 -11.50
N PRO A 59 28.97 -5.23 -11.22
CA PRO A 59 29.69 -6.29 -11.96
C PRO A 59 29.00 -7.64 -11.90
N SER A 60 28.33 -7.98 -10.78
CA SER A 60 27.56 -9.24 -10.65
C SER A 60 26.27 -9.26 -11.45
N ALA A 61 25.75 -8.09 -11.84
CA ALA A 61 24.50 -8.01 -12.59
C ALA A 61 24.65 -8.47 -14.06
N ALA A 62 25.85 -8.56 -14.58
CA ALA A 62 26.09 -8.92 -15.98
C ALA A 62 25.48 -10.28 -16.35
N GLY A 63 25.51 -11.26 -15.41
CA GLY A 63 24.99 -12.60 -15.62
C GLY A 63 23.50 -12.78 -15.29
N PHE A 64 22.80 -11.74 -14.84
CA PHE A 64 21.39 -11.88 -14.45
C PHE A 64 20.45 -11.71 -15.65
N ALA A 65 19.49 -12.62 -15.81
CA ALA A 65 18.42 -12.51 -16.79
C ALA A 65 17.57 -11.25 -16.54
N THR A 66 17.25 -11.00 -15.27
CA THR A 66 16.62 -9.75 -14.83
C THR A 66 17.66 -8.87 -14.14
N LYS A 67 17.92 -7.70 -14.71
CA LYS A 67 18.80 -6.72 -14.11
C LYS A 67 18.25 -6.21 -12.78
N PRO A 68 19.10 -5.88 -11.79
CA PRO A 68 18.69 -5.13 -10.62
C PRO A 68 18.01 -3.82 -11.00
N ALA A 69 17.05 -3.38 -10.19
CA ALA A 69 16.36 -2.13 -10.43
C ALA A 69 17.33 -0.94 -10.42
N ASP A 70 17.08 0.04 -11.29
CA ASP A 70 17.72 1.35 -11.23
C ASP A 70 17.14 2.13 -10.05
N LEU A 71 17.89 2.20 -8.95
CA LEU A 71 17.49 2.88 -7.72
C LEU A 71 17.53 4.41 -7.88
N THR A 72 18.09 4.91 -8.98
CA THR A 72 18.11 6.35 -9.28
C THR A 72 16.85 6.81 -10.01
N ASP A 73 16.07 5.89 -10.59
CA ASP A 73 14.80 6.23 -11.22
C ASP A 73 13.73 6.55 -10.17
N GLY A 74 13.61 7.83 -9.82
CA GLY A 74 12.62 8.30 -8.87
C GLY A 74 11.17 8.09 -9.31
N ARG A 75 10.88 7.91 -10.61
CA ARG A 75 9.52 7.59 -11.08
C ARG A 75 9.09 6.21 -10.59
N LEU A 76 10.04 5.26 -10.60
CA LEU A 76 9.81 3.92 -10.08
C LEU A 76 9.89 3.90 -8.55
N MET A 77 11.00 4.41 -8.01
CA MET A 77 11.36 4.22 -6.60
C MET A 77 10.45 5.00 -5.63
N ASN A 78 9.98 6.19 -6.03
CA ASN A 78 9.13 7.00 -5.16
C ASN A 78 7.71 6.45 -5.00
N GLY A 79 7.26 5.57 -5.90
CA GLY A 79 6.00 4.84 -5.77
C GLY A 79 6.06 3.64 -4.81
N LEU A 80 7.27 3.22 -4.38
CA LEU A 80 7.46 2.10 -3.46
C LEU A 80 7.54 2.62 -2.02
N PRO A 81 6.69 2.14 -1.08
CA PRO A 81 6.77 2.53 0.34
C PRO A 81 8.09 2.09 0.99
N ASP A 82 8.55 2.81 2.03
CA ASP A 82 9.73 2.43 2.80
C ASP A 82 9.59 1.04 3.43
N GLY A 83 8.38 0.70 3.89
CA GLY A 83 8.08 -0.64 4.40
C GLY A 83 8.30 -1.75 3.37
N PHE A 84 8.00 -1.48 2.08
CA PHE A 84 8.27 -2.41 0.99
C PHE A 84 9.77 -2.56 0.72
N LEU A 85 10.51 -1.45 0.66
CA LEU A 85 11.97 -1.49 0.47
C LEU A 85 12.66 -2.23 1.61
N ARG A 86 12.22 -2.01 2.86
CA ARG A 86 12.69 -2.76 4.03
C ARG A 86 12.43 -4.25 3.86
N SER A 87 11.22 -4.65 3.50
CA SER A 87 10.85 -6.05 3.33
C SER A 87 11.69 -6.73 2.25
N VAL A 88 11.91 -6.06 1.11
CA VAL A 88 12.79 -6.57 0.03
C VAL A 88 14.22 -6.77 0.52
N ILE A 89 14.77 -5.83 1.30
CA ILE A 89 16.13 -5.96 1.85
C ILE A 89 16.19 -7.06 2.90
N GLU A 90 15.25 -7.09 3.83
CA GLU A 90 15.26 -8.06 4.93
C GLU A 90 14.99 -9.48 4.48
N ASN A 91 14.01 -9.68 3.62
CA ASN A 91 13.46 -10.99 3.26
C ASN A 91 13.83 -11.46 1.84
N GLY A 92 14.48 -10.62 1.06
CA GLY A 92 14.84 -10.88 -0.34
C GLY A 92 13.71 -10.64 -1.33
N GLY A 93 14.05 -10.58 -2.60
CA GLY A 93 13.10 -10.35 -3.69
C GLY A 93 11.94 -11.35 -3.74
N PRO A 94 12.17 -12.66 -3.59
CA PRO A 94 11.10 -13.66 -3.67
C PRO A 94 9.95 -13.47 -2.66
N ALA A 95 10.24 -12.91 -1.49
CA ALA A 95 9.21 -12.64 -0.48
C ALA A 95 8.18 -11.62 -0.95
N GLU A 96 8.57 -10.73 -1.87
CA GLU A 96 7.72 -9.70 -2.46
C GLU A 96 7.35 -10.00 -3.93
N GLY A 97 7.56 -11.23 -4.39
CA GLY A 97 7.28 -11.64 -5.77
C GLY A 97 8.25 -11.02 -6.80
N LEU A 98 9.44 -10.60 -6.36
CA LEU A 98 10.50 -10.07 -7.21
C LEU A 98 11.52 -11.15 -7.60
N ALA A 99 12.55 -10.75 -8.36
CA ALA A 99 13.60 -11.65 -8.85
C ALA A 99 14.31 -12.42 -7.71
N PRO A 100 14.55 -13.71 -7.87
CA PRO A 100 15.19 -14.54 -6.85
C PRO A 100 16.67 -14.21 -6.65
N THR A 101 17.27 -13.44 -7.56
CA THR A 101 18.65 -12.97 -7.48
C THR A 101 18.90 -11.94 -6.39
N MET A 102 17.83 -11.31 -5.85
CA MET A 102 17.93 -10.44 -4.67
C MET A 102 17.83 -11.27 -3.39
N PRO A 103 18.93 -11.51 -2.66
CA PRO A 103 18.92 -12.35 -1.47
C PRO A 103 18.41 -11.60 -0.23
N PRO A 104 18.02 -12.32 0.84
CA PRO A 104 17.66 -11.73 2.12
C PRO A 104 18.89 -11.27 2.91
N PHE A 105 18.82 -10.09 3.54
CA PHE A 105 19.89 -9.52 4.35
C PHE A 105 19.61 -9.47 5.86
N LYS A 106 18.47 -9.98 6.34
CA LYS A 106 18.09 -9.94 7.77
C LYS A 106 19.06 -10.64 8.72
N THR A 107 19.90 -11.55 8.22
CA THR A 107 20.95 -12.19 9.01
C THR A 107 22.25 -11.40 9.06
N LEU A 108 22.43 -10.44 8.15
CA LEU A 108 23.64 -9.62 8.02
C LEU A 108 23.43 -8.19 8.53
N LEU A 109 22.22 -7.66 8.42
CA LEU A 109 21.85 -6.29 8.78
C LEU A 109 20.74 -6.33 9.82
N ASN A 110 20.90 -5.55 10.89
CA ASN A 110 19.82 -5.31 11.83
C ASN A 110 18.81 -4.26 11.28
N SER A 111 17.65 -4.11 11.92
CA SER A 111 16.57 -3.24 11.44
C SER A 111 16.99 -1.75 11.34
N ALA A 112 17.89 -1.27 12.20
CA ALA A 112 18.40 0.09 12.10
C ALA A 112 19.29 0.26 10.86
N GLN A 113 20.17 -0.69 10.60
CA GLN A 113 21.03 -0.72 9.41
C GLN A 113 20.23 -0.82 8.12
N VAL A 114 19.17 -1.64 8.10
CA VAL A 114 18.23 -1.68 6.96
C VAL A 114 17.60 -0.30 6.74
N GLY A 115 17.19 0.38 7.82
CA GLY A 115 16.69 1.77 7.72
C GLY A 115 17.69 2.75 7.11
N GLN A 116 18.95 2.62 7.49
CA GLN A 116 20.03 3.45 6.94
C GLN A 116 20.26 3.16 5.44
N VAL A 117 20.21 1.90 5.02
CA VAL A 117 20.28 1.54 3.59
C VAL A 117 19.09 2.14 2.84
N VAL A 118 17.87 2.05 3.37
CA VAL A 118 16.68 2.68 2.75
C VAL A 118 16.86 4.19 2.63
N ALA A 119 17.35 4.87 3.68
CA ALA A 119 17.63 6.30 3.63
C ALA A 119 18.63 6.68 2.53
N TYR A 120 19.69 5.87 2.35
CA TYR A 120 20.63 6.08 1.26
C TYR A 120 19.99 5.83 -0.11
N VAL A 121 19.25 4.74 -0.30
CA VAL A 121 18.52 4.44 -1.54
C VAL A 121 17.58 5.59 -1.91
N ARG A 122 16.84 6.14 -0.95
CA ARG A 122 15.98 7.32 -1.16
C ARG A 122 16.76 8.55 -1.64
N SER A 123 17.99 8.71 -1.17
CA SER A 123 18.84 9.83 -1.58
C SER A 123 19.33 9.74 -3.03
N LEU A 124 19.30 8.56 -3.65
CA LEU A 124 19.69 8.33 -5.05
C LEU A 124 18.60 8.78 -6.04
N ALA A 125 17.34 8.72 -5.66
CA ALA A 125 16.20 8.91 -6.57
C ALA A 125 16.17 10.29 -7.26
N ARG A 126 15.85 10.29 -8.55
CA ARG A 126 15.63 11.49 -9.35
C ARG A 126 14.35 11.32 -10.20
N PRO A 127 13.30 12.15 -10.03
CA PRO A 127 13.18 13.25 -9.06
C PRO A 127 13.34 12.77 -7.61
N ALA A 128 13.76 13.71 -6.73
CA ALA A 128 14.04 13.40 -5.33
C ALA A 128 12.79 12.86 -4.60
N PHE A 129 13.01 11.91 -3.71
CA PHE A 129 11.97 11.42 -2.81
C PHE A 129 11.61 12.50 -1.79
N ARG A 130 10.33 12.64 -1.53
CA ARG A 130 9.80 13.53 -0.48
C ARG A 130 9.23 12.65 0.62
N ALA A 131 9.68 12.87 1.86
CA ALA A 131 9.23 12.08 3.00
C ALA A 131 7.70 12.09 3.19
N ASP A 132 7.05 13.21 2.85
CA ASP A 132 5.59 13.35 2.90
C ASP A 132 4.86 12.47 1.86
N ASP A 133 5.57 11.99 0.85
CA ASP A 133 5.03 11.08 -0.17
C ASP A 133 5.17 9.61 0.26
N ASP A 134 5.84 9.30 1.38
CA ASP A 134 5.89 7.93 1.90
C ASP A 134 4.51 7.47 2.31
N ARG A 135 4.02 6.46 1.61
CA ARG A 135 2.75 5.83 1.89
C ARG A 135 3.02 4.47 2.51
N PRO A 136 2.86 4.32 3.84
CA PRO A 136 3.18 3.07 4.52
C PRO A 136 2.55 1.85 3.85
N LEU A 137 3.31 0.76 3.82
CA LEU A 137 2.79 -0.53 3.38
C LEU A 137 1.62 -0.94 4.29
N VAL A 138 0.52 -1.35 3.67
CA VAL A 138 -0.65 -1.83 4.41
C VAL A 138 -0.62 -3.35 4.44
N THR A 139 -0.57 -3.92 5.65
CA THR A 139 -0.70 -5.35 5.87
C THR A 139 -2.13 -5.67 6.30
N THR A 140 -2.72 -6.69 5.69
CA THR A 140 -4.07 -7.16 6.02
C THR A 140 -3.99 -8.53 6.66
N PRO A 141 -4.56 -8.72 7.88
CA PRO A 141 -4.37 -9.95 8.64
C PRO A 141 -5.09 -11.17 8.06
N HIS A 142 -6.01 -11.00 7.13
CA HIS A 142 -6.83 -12.08 6.57
C HIS A 142 -6.67 -12.22 5.06
N ALA A 143 -5.42 -12.27 4.60
CA ALA A 143 -5.13 -12.51 3.21
C ALA A 143 -5.12 -14.01 2.90
N PRO A 144 -5.96 -14.51 1.98
CA PRO A 144 -5.89 -15.90 1.57
C PRO A 144 -4.62 -16.16 0.76
N LYS A 145 -4.10 -17.39 0.86
CA LYS A 145 -3.00 -17.81 -0.02
C LYS A 145 -3.48 -17.83 -1.46
N GLN A 146 -2.81 -17.07 -2.31
CA GLN A 146 -3.10 -17.00 -3.74
C GLN A 146 -2.23 -17.99 -4.52
N PRO A 147 -2.68 -18.47 -5.70
CA PRO A 147 -1.88 -19.37 -6.55
C PRO A 147 -0.60 -18.69 -7.07
N ILE A 148 -0.63 -17.37 -7.22
CA ILE A 148 0.48 -16.53 -7.65
C ILE A 148 0.61 -15.37 -6.67
N LEU A 149 1.83 -15.08 -6.23
CA LEU A 149 2.12 -13.92 -5.39
C LEU A 149 2.09 -12.66 -6.28
N PHE A 150 0.90 -12.07 -6.43
CA PHE A 150 0.72 -10.84 -7.20
C PHE A 150 0.84 -9.62 -6.28
N ASN A 151 1.72 -8.70 -6.63
CA ASN A 151 2.04 -7.53 -5.83
C ASN A 151 1.41 -6.25 -6.42
N HIS A 152 0.39 -5.71 -5.76
CA HIS A 152 -0.25 -4.46 -6.19
C HIS A 152 0.65 -3.23 -5.96
N VAL A 153 1.58 -3.27 -4.99
CA VAL A 153 2.52 -2.16 -4.75
C VAL A 153 3.36 -1.90 -5.99
N VAL A 154 3.82 -2.96 -6.66
CA VAL A 154 4.60 -2.84 -7.88
C VAL A 154 3.73 -2.33 -9.03
N HIS A 155 2.58 -2.98 -9.30
CA HIS A 155 1.78 -2.69 -10.49
C HIS A 155 0.96 -1.40 -10.36
N ALA A 156 0.17 -1.26 -9.30
CA ALA A 156 -0.70 -0.11 -9.10
C ALA A 156 0.00 1.04 -8.35
N GLY A 157 0.93 0.73 -7.45
CA GLY A 157 1.70 1.72 -6.70
C GLY A 157 2.81 2.33 -7.55
N SER A 158 3.82 1.54 -7.90
CA SER A 158 5.02 2.03 -8.58
C SER A 158 4.77 2.34 -10.06
N PHE A 159 4.24 1.38 -10.84
CA PHE A 159 3.93 1.60 -12.26
C PHE A 159 2.65 2.39 -12.51
N GLN A 160 1.87 2.72 -11.46
CA GLN A 160 0.64 3.50 -11.55
C GLN A 160 -0.38 2.95 -12.57
N LEU A 161 -0.41 1.63 -12.74
CA LEU A 161 -1.40 1.00 -13.61
C LEU A 161 -2.80 1.22 -13.03
N ALA A 162 -3.71 1.76 -13.85
CA ALA A 162 -5.08 2.00 -13.43
C ALA A 162 -5.78 0.69 -13.04
N CYS A 163 -6.53 0.69 -11.93
CA CYS A 163 -7.26 -0.49 -11.44
C CYS A 163 -8.08 -1.16 -12.54
N GLN A 164 -8.73 -0.35 -13.38
CA GLN A 164 -9.59 -0.80 -14.47
C GLN A 164 -8.84 -1.39 -15.68
N TYR A 165 -7.52 -1.25 -15.73
CA TYR A 165 -6.71 -1.95 -16.72
C TYR A 165 -6.79 -3.46 -16.50
N CYS A 166 -6.74 -3.90 -15.25
CA CYS A 166 -6.86 -5.32 -14.88
C CYS A 166 -8.31 -5.70 -14.52
N HIS A 167 -9.04 -4.85 -13.82
CA HIS A 167 -10.41 -5.07 -13.36
C HIS A 167 -11.44 -4.39 -14.30
N ALA A 168 -11.34 -4.70 -15.61
CA ALA A 168 -12.10 -4.01 -16.65
C ALA A 168 -13.63 -4.19 -16.56
N GLN A 169 -14.10 -5.25 -15.91
CA GLN A 169 -15.53 -5.52 -15.78
C GLN A 169 -16.21 -4.59 -14.76
N ALA A 170 -15.47 -3.92 -13.88
CA ALA A 170 -16.03 -2.98 -12.91
C ALA A 170 -16.90 -1.88 -13.56
N ARG A 171 -16.60 -1.48 -14.79
CA ARG A 171 -17.41 -0.50 -15.55
C ARG A 171 -18.66 -1.08 -16.19
N ARG A 172 -18.75 -2.40 -16.37
CA ARG A 172 -19.74 -3.05 -17.21
C ARG A 172 -20.70 -3.94 -16.42
N GLY A 173 -20.19 -4.61 -15.39
CA GLY A 173 -20.90 -5.67 -14.68
C GLY A 173 -21.16 -5.41 -13.22
N THR A 174 -21.66 -6.43 -12.57
CA THR A 174 -21.82 -6.51 -11.13
C THR A 174 -20.49 -6.75 -10.44
N ALA A 175 -19.68 -7.67 -10.94
CA ALA A 175 -18.33 -7.94 -10.44
C ALA A 175 -17.27 -7.10 -11.17
N ALA A 176 -16.19 -6.75 -10.48
CA ALA A 176 -15.06 -6.06 -11.08
C ALA A 176 -14.27 -6.95 -12.06
N GLY A 177 -14.39 -8.26 -11.89
CA GLY A 177 -13.65 -9.26 -12.66
C GLY A 177 -12.19 -9.36 -12.21
N LEU A 178 -11.55 -10.42 -12.70
CA LEU A 178 -10.12 -10.67 -12.58
C LEU A 178 -9.50 -10.61 -13.96
N PRO A 179 -8.24 -10.17 -14.08
CA PRO A 179 -7.57 -10.12 -15.39
C PRO A 179 -7.40 -11.54 -15.94
N SER A 180 -7.58 -11.68 -17.25
CA SER A 180 -7.24 -12.93 -17.94
C SER A 180 -5.71 -13.14 -17.96
N VAL A 181 -5.29 -14.39 -18.19
CA VAL A 181 -3.87 -14.72 -18.33
C VAL A 181 -3.21 -13.93 -19.46
N GLU A 182 -3.93 -13.73 -20.57
CA GLU A 182 -3.46 -12.94 -21.71
C GLU A 182 -3.16 -11.48 -21.33
N ARG A 183 -3.91 -10.92 -20.38
CA ARG A 183 -3.66 -9.56 -19.86
C ARG A 183 -2.29 -9.49 -19.18
N CYS A 184 -1.96 -10.49 -18.38
CA CYS A 184 -0.65 -10.61 -17.75
C CYS A 184 0.45 -10.81 -18.79
N MET A 185 0.20 -11.70 -19.77
CA MET A 185 1.15 -12.03 -20.83
C MET A 185 1.38 -10.89 -21.83
N GLY A 186 0.53 -9.86 -21.84
CA GLY A 186 0.77 -8.64 -22.63
C GLY A 186 2.12 -7.97 -22.27
N CYS A 187 2.54 -8.07 -21.02
CA CYS A 187 3.84 -7.58 -20.54
C CYS A 187 4.80 -8.73 -20.22
N HIS A 188 4.37 -9.73 -19.45
CA HIS A 188 5.23 -10.80 -18.94
C HIS A 188 5.65 -11.85 -19.97
N LYS A 189 5.27 -11.68 -21.22
CA LYS A 189 5.80 -12.45 -22.35
C LYS A 189 7.25 -12.04 -22.67
N ILE A 190 7.59 -10.75 -22.46
CA ILE A 190 8.87 -10.17 -22.91
C ILE A 190 9.58 -9.46 -21.77
N ILE A 191 8.85 -8.74 -20.93
CA ILE A 191 9.38 -7.88 -19.87
C ILE A 191 8.96 -8.35 -18.48
N GLY A 192 9.64 -7.87 -17.46
CA GLY A 192 9.28 -8.05 -16.05
C GLY A 192 9.72 -9.39 -15.49
N ALA A 193 10.98 -9.47 -15.06
CA ALA A 193 11.51 -10.56 -14.24
C ALA A 193 11.26 -11.96 -14.81
N GLN A 194 11.73 -12.23 -16.03
CA GLN A 194 11.52 -13.51 -16.74
C GLN A 194 12.07 -14.74 -15.98
N ASP A 195 13.01 -14.54 -15.08
CA ASP A 195 13.58 -15.53 -14.19
C ASP A 195 12.79 -15.71 -12.86
N ASN A 196 11.72 -14.94 -12.67
CA ASN A 196 10.91 -15.00 -11.47
C ASN A 196 9.98 -16.24 -11.50
N PRO A 197 9.97 -17.08 -10.47
CA PRO A 197 9.12 -18.27 -10.41
C PRO A 197 7.62 -17.94 -10.45
N GLU A 198 7.19 -16.75 -9.98
CA GLU A 198 5.79 -16.33 -10.07
C GLU A 198 5.40 -16.01 -11.51
N ILE A 199 6.30 -15.43 -12.31
CA ILE A 199 6.10 -15.22 -13.75
C ILE A 199 6.07 -16.56 -14.49
N ALA A 200 6.96 -17.50 -14.13
CA ALA A 200 6.93 -18.84 -14.70
C ALA A 200 5.58 -19.54 -14.50
N LYS A 201 4.93 -19.36 -13.35
CA LYS A 201 3.56 -19.85 -13.11
C LYS A 201 2.54 -19.22 -14.08
N ILE A 202 2.60 -17.90 -14.30
CA ILE A 202 1.71 -17.21 -15.27
C ILE A 202 1.90 -17.78 -16.67
N GLN A 203 3.16 -17.95 -17.09
CA GLN A 203 3.50 -18.51 -18.39
C GLN A 203 3.02 -19.95 -18.53
N ASP A 204 3.06 -20.75 -17.46
CA ASP A 204 2.53 -22.11 -17.45
C ASP A 204 1.00 -22.12 -17.61
N TYR A 205 0.25 -21.25 -16.90
CA TYR A 205 -1.20 -21.09 -17.12
C TYR A 205 -1.50 -20.70 -18.57
N ALA A 206 -0.68 -19.81 -19.15
CA ALA A 206 -0.82 -19.40 -20.54
C ALA A 206 -0.60 -20.56 -21.53
N ARG A 207 0.46 -21.35 -21.33
CA ARG A 207 0.73 -22.53 -22.19
C ARG A 207 -0.38 -23.57 -22.14
N ARG A 208 -0.97 -23.76 -20.95
CA ARG A 208 -2.09 -24.72 -20.77
C ARG A 208 -3.44 -24.17 -21.20
N GLY A 209 -3.54 -22.89 -21.57
CA GLY A 209 -4.82 -22.23 -21.88
C GLY A 209 -5.79 -22.21 -20.69
N GLN A 210 -5.27 -22.20 -19.46
CA GLN A 210 -6.08 -22.28 -18.24
C GLN A 210 -6.12 -20.94 -17.50
N PRO A 211 -7.27 -20.56 -16.93
CA PRO A 211 -7.35 -19.41 -16.07
C PRO A 211 -6.61 -19.65 -14.74
N ILE A 212 -6.06 -18.59 -14.16
CA ILE A 212 -5.49 -18.65 -12.80
C ILE A 212 -6.63 -18.78 -11.79
N PRO A 213 -6.63 -19.81 -10.91
CA PRO A 213 -7.70 -20.05 -9.95
C PRO A 213 -7.59 -19.14 -8.73
N TRP A 214 -7.75 -17.83 -8.94
CA TRP A 214 -7.66 -16.84 -7.88
C TRP A 214 -8.67 -17.07 -6.76
N VAL A 215 -8.23 -16.90 -5.51
CA VAL A 215 -9.10 -16.93 -4.35
C VAL A 215 -9.73 -15.55 -4.15
N ARG A 216 -11.07 -15.49 -4.15
CA ARG A 216 -11.81 -14.24 -3.97
C ARG A 216 -11.63 -13.71 -2.56
N VAL A 217 -11.15 -12.47 -2.44
CA VAL A 217 -10.90 -11.78 -1.16
C VAL A 217 -12.15 -11.08 -0.65
N PHE A 218 -12.75 -10.23 -1.49
CA PHE A 218 -13.95 -9.46 -1.12
C PHE A 218 -15.21 -10.20 -1.56
N LYS A 219 -16.09 -10.45 -0.60
CA LYS A 219 -17.39 -11.10 -0.82
C LYS A 219 -18.47 -10.35 -0.04
N VAL A 220 -19.60 -10.11 -0.67
CA VAL A 220 -20.83 -9.78 0.03
C VAL A 220 -21.64 -11.06 0.27
N PRO A 221 -22.52 -11.11 1.27
CA PRO A 221 -23.44 -12.24 1.44
C PRO A 221 -24.25 -12.51 0.16
N GLU A 222 -24.65 -13.77 -0.07
CA GLU A 222 -25.33 -14.17 -1.30
C GLU A 222 -26.69 -13.47 -1.51
N PHE A 223 -27.36 -13.11 -0.42
CA PHE A 223 -28.59 -12.32 -0.45
C PHE A 223 -28.37 -10.82 -0.68
N THR A 224 -27.14 -10.40 -0.93
CA THR A 224 -26.80 -8.99 -1.18
C THR A 224 -26.35 -8.78 -2.62
N TYR A 225 -27.10 -7.98 -3.35
CA TYR A 225 -26.76 -7.56 -4.68
C TYR A 225 -25.91 -6.27 -4.65
N PHE A 226 -24.66 -6.37 -5.09
CA PHE A 226 -23.77 -5.22 -5.18
C PHE A 226 -23.20 -5.08 -6.61
N PRO A 227 -23.69 -4.10 -7.41
CA PRO A 227 -23.14 -3.85 -8.73
C PRO A 227 -22.01 -2.81 -8.68
N HIS A 228 -20.83 -3.13 -9.23
CA HIS A 228 -19.74 -2.17 -9.37
C HIS A 228 -20.06 -1.03 -10.34
N ARG A 229 -20.76 -1.35 -11.42
CA ARG A 229 -21.02 -0.40 -12.52
C ARG A 229 -21.58 0.96 -12.09
N PRO A 230 -22.65 1.09 -11.31
CA PRO A 230 -23.18 2.39 -10.90
C PRO A 230 -22.21 3.17 -10.03
N HIS A 231 -21.47 2.52 -9.13
CA HIS A 231 -20.49 3.16 -8.25
C HIS A 231 -19.31 3.73 -9.06
N VAL A 232 -18.78 2.94 -10.00
CA VAL A 232 -17.69 3.37 -10.89
C VAL A 232 -18.14 4.51 -11.81
N ARG A 233 -19.38 4.46 -12.32
CA ARG A 233 -19.96 5.56 -13.13
C ARG A 233 -20.19 6.84 -12.32
N ALA A 234 -20.51 6.71 -11.05
CA ALA A 234 -20.64 7.84 -10.14
C ALA A 234 -19.27 8.42 -9.71
N GLY A 235 -18.16 7.89 -10.21
CA GLY A 235 -16.81 8.38 -9.90
C GLY A 235 -16.30 7.98 -8.52
N VAL A 236 -16.91 6.99 -7.86
CA VAL A 236 -16.42 6.50 -6.56
C VAL A 236 -15.06 5.84 -6.75
N ALA A 237 -14.05 6.33 -6.02
CA ALA A 237 -12.72 5.75 -6.06
C ALA A 237 -12.71 4.32 -5.50
N CYS A 238 -11.96 3.43 -6.15
CA CYS A 238 -11.86 2.02 -5.74
C CYS A 238 -11.41 1.87 -4.29
N GLN A 239 -10.48 2.72 -3.87
CA GLN A 239 -9.93 2.76 -2.51
C GLN A 239 -10.98 3.10 -1.44
N THR A 240 -12.08 3.75 -1.80
CA THR A 240 -13.16 4.06 -0.85
C THR A 240 -13.69 2.79 -0.20
N CYS A 241 -13.86 1.73 -0.99
CA CYS A 241 -14.36 0.43 -0.53
C CYS A 241 -13.23 -0.56 -0.21
N HIS A 242 -12.23 -0.64 -1.08
CA HIS A 242 -11.18 -1.66 -1.01
C HIS A 242 -9.95 -1.24 -0.20
N GLY A 243 -9.90 0.02 0.27
CA GLY A 243 -8.71 0.56 0.93
C GLY A 243 -7.57 0.83 -0.07
N PRO A 244 -6.38 1.14 0.43
CA PRO A 244 -5.24 1.55 -0.40
C PRO A 244 -4.52 0.33 -1.00
N ILE A 245 -5.19 -0.33 -1.95
CA ILE A 245 -4.69 -1.56 -2.62
C ILE A 245 -3.31 -1.36 -3.24
N GLU A 246 -3.04 -0.17 -3.76
CA GLU A 246 -1.74 0.20 -4.33
C GLU A 246 -0.59 0.22 -3.29
N ARG A 247 -0.91 0.01 -2.02
CA ARG A 247 0.05 -0.10 -0.91
C ARG A 247 0.03 -1.49 -0.26
N MET A 248 -0.64 -2.46 -0.87
CA MET A 248 -0.74 -3.82 -0.38
C MET A 248 0.09 -4.75 -1.26
N SER A 249 1.13 -5.38 -0.70
CA SER A 249 1.84 -6.45 -1.38
C SER A 249 0.97 -7.70 -1.48
N VAL A 250 0.21 -7.99 -0.44
CA VAL A 250 -0.80 -9.05 -0.41
C VAL A 250 -2.14 -8.45 0.00
N VAL A 251 -3.16 -8.66 -0.82
CA VAL A 251 -4.50 -8.14 -0.56
C VAL A 251 -5.26 -9.07 0.37
N GLY A 252 -5.73 -8.51 1.48
CA GLY A 252 -6.68 -9.15 2.38
C GLY A 252 -7.94 -8.29 2.57
N ALA A 253 -9.04 -8.91 2.99
CA ALA A 253 -10.22 -8.18 3.36
C ALA A 253 -10.08 -7.67 4.81
N GLU A 254 -10.24 -6.37 5.01
CA GLU A 254 -10.57 -5.85 6.32
C GLU A 254 -12.03 -6.24 6.60
N THR A 255 -12.23 -7.36 7.31
CA THR A 255 -13.55 -7.66 7.84
C THR A 255 -13.81 -6.68 8.96
N GLY A 256 -14.76 -5.80 8.75
CA GLY A 256 -14.98 -4.63 9.59
C GLY A 256 -15.47 -4.88 11.01
N ARG A 257 -15.58 -6.13 11.48
CA ARG A 257 -15.88 -6.48 12.88
C ARG A 257 -14.59 -6.73 13.63
N THR A 258 -14.30 -5.85 14.57
CA THR A 258 -13.20 -6.06 15.52
C THR A 258 -13.77 -6.14 16.92
N LEU A 259 -13.21 -7.00 17.77
CA LEU A 259 -13.59 -7.09 19.18
C LEU A 259 -13.63 -5.73 19.90
N PRO A 260 -12.67 -4.81 19.68
CA PRO A 260 -12.75 -3.46 20.23
C PRO A 260 -13.99 -2.69 19.78
N ASN A 261 -14.36 -2.75 18.49
CA ASN A 261 -15.56 -2.08 17.99
C ASN A 261 -16.85 -2.66 18.58
N ASP A 262 -16.92 -3.98 18.70
CA ASP A 262 -18.09 -4.64 19.30
C ASP A 262 -18.21 -4.29 20.79
N LEU A 263 -17.09 -4.24 21.53
CA LEU A 263 -17.07 -3.87 22.94
C LEU A 263 -17.46 -2.39 23.15
N MET A 264 -16.93 -1.48 22.32
CA MET A 264 -17.27 -0.06 22.39
C MET A 264 -18.74 0.20 22.05
N ASN A 265 -19.32 -0.51 21.08
CA ASN A 265 -20.74 -0.44 20.79
C ASN A 265 -21.60 -0.99 21.93
N LEU A 266 -21.14 -2.02 22.63
CA LEU A 266 -21.84 -2.60 23.79
C LEU A 266 -21.94 -1.59 24.96
N VAL A 267 -20.92 -0.77 25.17
CA VAL A 267 -20.93 0.28 26.21
C VAL A 267 -21.56 1.61 25.73
N GLY A 268 -22.27 1.59 24.58
CA GLY A 268 -23.02 2.75 24.08
C GLY A 268 -22.19 3.79 23.31
N LEU A 269 -20.90 3.57 23.11
CA LEU A 269 -20.06 4.41 22.24
C LEU A 269 -20.31 3.99 20.79
N LYS A 270 -21.19 4.71 20.10
CA LYS A 270 -21.52 4.47 18.68
C LYS A 270 -20.31 4.84 17.80
N LEU A 271 -19.51 3.86 17.48
CA LEU A 271 -18.47 4.01 16.46
C LEU A 271 -19.08 3.95 15.06
N ALA A 272 -18.39 4.56 14.10
CA ALA A 272 -18.78 4.46 12.70
C ALA A 272 -18.88 2.97 12.29
N PRO A 273 -19.91 2.58 11.51
CA PRO A 273 -20.05 1.19 11.09
C PRO A 273 -18.81 0.77 10.29
N PRO A 274 -18.35 -0.48 10.52
CA PRO A 274 -17.21 -1.01 9.82
C PRO A 274 -17.43 -0.99 8.30
N LYS A 275 -16.34 -0.80 7.52
CA LYS A 275 -16.39 -0.79 6.05
C LYS A 275 -17.07 -2.06 5.51
N LEU A 276 -17.79 -1.88 4.41
CA LEU A 276 -18.49 -2.93 3.68
C LEU A 276 -19.60 -3.66 4.48
N THR A 277 -20.05 -3.06 5.58
CA THR A 277 -21.28 -3.49 6.26
C THR A 277 -22.48 -2.71 5.72
N MET A 278 -23.70 -3.25 5.92
CA MET A 278 -24.94 -2.59 5.50
C MET A 278 -25.04 -1.14 6.03
N GLY A 279 -24.74 -0.92 7.31
CA GLY A 279 -24.76 0.42 7.91
C GLY A 279 -23.78 1.38 7.25
N TRP A 280 -22.60 0.91 6.86
CA TRP A 280 -21.60 1.71 6.15
C TRP A 280 -22.09 2.10 4.75
N CYS A 281 -22.68 1.16 4.00
CA CYS A 281 -23.23 1.42 2.67
C CYS A 281 -24.38 2.45 2.74
N ILE A 282 -25.30 2.28 3.67
CA ILE A 282 -26.45 3.21 3.88
C ILE A 282 -25.93 4.60 4.25
N ASN A 283 -24.96 4.72 5.13
CA ASN A 283 -24.40 6.03 5.52
C ASN A 283 -23.73 6.72 4.33
N CYS A 284 -23.01 5.98 3.49
CA CYS A 284 -22.43 6.51 2.26
C CYS A 284 -23.52 7.02 1.31
N HIS A 285 -24.58 6.23 1.04
CA HIS A 285 -25.69 6.62 0.18
C HIS A 285 -26.41 7.86 0.70
N ARG A 286 -26.70 7.92 2.00
CA ARG A 286 -27.29 9.12 2.62
C ARG A 286 -26.41 10.37 2.45
N ALA A 287 -25.11 10.23 2.70
CA ALA A 287 -24.16 11.33 2.53
C ALA A 287 -24.05 11.80 1.09
N GLN A 288 -24.11 10.91 0.10
CA GLN A 288 -24.11 11.27 -1.31
C GLN A 288 -25.43 11.93 -1.73
N ASN A 289 -26.57 11.47 -1.20
CA ASN A 289 -27.87 12.09 -1.48
C ASN A 289 -27.95 13.52 -0.95
N LEU A 290 -27.32 13.83 0.18
CA LEU A 290 -27.17 15.20 0.67
C LEU A 290 -26.35 16.10 -0.28
N ARG A 291 -25.55 15.50 -1.18
CA ARG A 291 -24.78 16.19 -2.21
C ARG A 291 -25.45 16.19 -3.59
N GLY A 292 -26.71 15.78 -3.65
CA GLY A 292 -27.50 15.73 -4.89
C GLY A 292 -27.38 14.44 -5.70
N ALA A 293 -26.75 13.39 -5.17
CA ALA A 293 -26.82 12.07 -5.81
C ALA A 293 -28.22 11.44 -5.59
N ASN A 294 -28.53 10.44 -6.41
CA ASN A 294 -29.75 9.64 -6.25
C ASN A 294 -29.35 8.17 -5.94
N ALA A 295 -28.64 8.00 -4.81
CA ALA A 295 -28.20 6.69 -4.37
C ALA A 295 -29.37 5.95 -3.67
N PRO A 296 -29.69 4.69 -4.05
CA PRO A 296 -30.86 3.99 -3.53
C PRO A 296 -30.70 3.66 -2.04
N LEU A 297 -31.81 3.71 -1.32
CA LEU A 297 -31.89 3.36 0.11
C LEU A 297 -32.94 2.26 0.38
N ASP A 298 -33.58 1.77 -0.67
CA ASP A 298 -34.61 0.74 -0.57
C ASP A 298 -34.02 -0.63 -0.35
N CYS A 299 -34.62 -1.39 0.55
CA CYS A 299 -34.13 -2.73 0.93
C CYS A 299 -34.02 -3.67 -0.27
N VAL A 300 -35.05 -3.67 -1.14
CA VAL A 300 -35.17 -4.59 -2.28
C VAL A 300 -34.17 -4.34 -3.42
N ILE A 301 -33.51 -3.20 -3.45
CA ILE A 301 -32.48 -2.92 -4.44
C ILE A 301 -31.14 -3.60 -4.08
N CYS A 302 -30.91 -3.79 -2.79
CA CYS A 302 -29.71 -4.41 -2.26
C CYS A 302 -29.91 -5.85 -1.80
N HIS A 303 -31.15 -6.26 -1.52
CA HIS A 303 -31.48 -7.60 -0.99
C HIS A 303 -32.53 -8.29 -1.88
N HIS A 304 -32.25 -9.54 -2.27
CA HIS A 304 -33.20 -10.38 -2.98
C HIS A 304 -33.36 -11.69 -2.21
#